data_3601e6367fdaf2d34709e4d40a0129c3
#
_entry.id   3601e6367fdaf2d34709e4d40a0129c3
#
_cell.length_a   1.000
_cell.length_b   1.000
_cell.length_c   1.000
_cell.angle_alpha   90.00
_cell.angle_beta   90.00
_cell.angle_gamma   90.00
#
_symmetry.space_group_name_H-M   'P 1'
#
loop_
_entity.id
_entity.type
_entity.pdbx_description
1 polymer ?
#
loop_
_entity_poly.entity_id
_entity_poly.type
_entity_poly.pdbx_seq_one_letter_code
_entity_poly.pdbx_strand_id
1 'polypeptide(L)'
;MQRHCLFGLIFIFFVAGCQVKQPRNNRLLQIDSLQRIAPDSAFNLLNESNSLCLTMEDKAYYSLLYCETFLKKPLSFGTNQRIDTLIQYYQQQNEPEFYARALLCKSINQYKQGAYKEALSNAIAAEQATESNDNYQQCLANQNLGRINLDNGCYERALQQFMKATANAQHVKGNKALIAECYLLEGRAYKRLRKNKKAMQCLQQALNKVDKREQHLYAEILTNLAKCYLDNHNSKKARQLLIAAYAIDDTNNAAMLIGNLWQAKGKSSIAKDYWYQAANSNDYETQLAALDSLLKLDPKNVFLLQLYQQTTRNAPRLNTDEIAQLQTDFEQAILQKKAYERINFLLVALIVLIISAFFGYHYYKRKLKRLRQHLSSINARYLNDLEQYQQTRAEIKHLEQRIAAYQEDKQQPEQWNLNPAMVTSDCVFTLHRQAARGEMATDSLWQALNQLMASHDPHLFNLLITHNLNDKERHICMLIRLRFIPSELSTLLGISPQNATNLRQRLLIKLFNAKGGARDFDEKIRAVE
;
A
#
# COMPACT_ATOMS: atom_id res chain seq x y z
N MET A 1 13.37 19.17 -33.29
CA MET A 1 12.97 20.30 -32.44
C MET A 1 11.58 20.19 -31.81
N GLN A 2 10.58 19.52 -32.38
CA GLN A 2 9.21 19.43 -31.80
C GLN A 2 9.03 18.42 -30.63
N ARG A 3 10.00 17.56 -30.33
CA ARG A 3 9.90 16.56 -29.23
C ARG A 3 10.30 17.09 -27.84
N HIS A 4 11.03 18.20 -27.77
CA HIS A 4 11.47 18.78 -26.49
C HIS A 4 10.49 19.81 -25.93
N CYS A 5 9.60 20.40 -26.78
CA CYS A 5 8.58 21.34 -26.31
C CYS A 5 7.42 20.68 -25.54
N LEU A 6 7.06 19.42 -25.85
CA LEU A 6 5.96 18.73 -25.15
C LEU A 6 6.36 18.30 -23.73
N PHE A 7 7.63 17.92 -23.51
CA PHE A 7 8.14 17.59 -22.17
C PHE A 7 8.31 18.84 -21.30
N GLY A 8 8.67 19.98 -21.90
CA GLY A 8 8.76 21.26 -21.18
C GLY A 8 7.41 21.78 -20.69
N LEU A 9 6.34 21.62 -21.47
CA LEU A 9 4.98 22.04 -21.09
C LEU A 9 4.39 21.17 -19.94
N ILE A 10 4.65 19.87 -19.91
CA ILE A 10 4.22 18.98 -18.80
C ILE A 10 4.99 19.32 -17.52
N PHE A 11 6.26 19.70 -17.61
CA PHE A 11 7.07 20.06 -16.42
C PHE A 11 6.66 21.43 -15.85
N ILE A 12 6.23 22.38 -16.68
CA ILE A 12 5.77 23.71 -16.22
C ILE A 12 4.43 23.62 -15.47
N PHE A 13 3.54 22.67 -15.84
CA PHE A 13 2.28 22.45 -15.08
C PHE A 13 2.50 21.78 -13.72
N PHE A 14 3.60 21.04 -13.52
CA PHE A 14 3.92 20.43 -12.23
C PHE A 14 4.60 21.40 -11.24
N VAL A 15 5.25 22.46 -11.71
CA VAL A 15 5.96 23.42 -10.85
C VAL A 15 5.06 24.58 -10.39
N ALA A 16 3.93 24.84 -11.08
CA ALA A 16 3.00 25.92 -10.73
C ALA A 16 2.09 25.63 -9.52
N GLY A 17 2.18 24.44 -8.88
CA GLY A 17 1.32 24.03 -7.77
C GLY A 17 1.97 23.97 -6.39
N CYS A 18 3.27 24.18 -6.25
CA CYS A 18 3.91 24.24 -4.93
C CYS A 18 3.88 25.67 -4.39
N GLN A 19 2.73 26.11 -3.86
CA GLN A 19 2.77 27.16 -2.84
C GLN A 19 3.53 26.58 -1.63
N VAL A 20 4.69 27.16 -1.32
CA VAL A 20 5.43 26.84 -0.10
C VAL A 20 4.52 27.28 1.05
N LYS A 21 3.85 26.31 1.68
CA LYS A 21 3.04 26.57 2.88
C LYS A 21 3.96 27.16 3.93
N GLN A 22 3.62 28.33 4.45
CA GLN A 22 4.35 28.89 5.56
C GLN A 22 4.20 27.96 6.78
N PRO A 23 5.26 27.80 7.60
CA PRO A 23 5.18 26.98 8.80
C PRO A 23 4.14 27.59 9.74
N ARG A 24 3.18 26.78 10.21
CA ARG A 24 2.19 27.19 11.20
C ARG A 24 2.84 27.64 12.49
N ASN A 25 2.15 28.51 13.21
CA ASN A 25 2.62 29.01 14.50
C ASN A 25 2.92 27.86 15.48
N ASN A 26 4.18 27.76 15.94
CA ASN A 26 4.64 26.67 16.80
C ASN A 26 3.84 26.57 18.12
N ARG A 27 3.32 27.69 18.63
CA ARG A 27 2.48 27.68 19.83
C ARG A 27 1.14 27.01 19.60
N LEU A 28 0.51 27.25 18.45
CA LEU A 28 -0.73 26.59 18.08
C LEU A 28 -0.53 25.07 17.86
N LEU A 29 0.59 24.66 17.30
CA LEU A 29 0.96 23.24 17.17
C LEU A 29 1.17 22.56 18.53
N GLN A 30 1.78 23.27 19.49
CA GLN A 30 1.92 22.79 20.87
C GLN A 30 0.52 22.62 21.54
N ILE A 31 -0.36 23.59 21.34
CA ILE A 31 -1.73 23.55 21.89
C ILE A 31 -2.50 22.37 21.27
N ASP A 32 -2.38 22.13 19.96
CA ASP A 32 -3.02 20.98 19.29
C ASP A 32 -2.55 19.64 19.88
N SER A 33 -1.24 19.49 20.07
CA SER A 33 -0.69 18.30 20.72
C SER A 33 -1.17 18.13 22.17
N LEU A 34 -1.23 19.22 22.93
CA LEU A 34 -1.69 19.23 24.32
C LEU A 34 -3.18 18.90 24.44
N GLN A 35 -4.00 19.31 23.47
CA GLN A 35 -5.43 19.06 23.41
C GLN A 35 -5.79 17.57 23.40
N ARG A 36 -4.89 16.73 22.91
CA ARG A 36 -5.05 15.27 22.90
C ARG A 36 -4.84 14.63 24.28
N ILE A 37 -4.10 15.30 25.17
CA ILE A 37 -3.63 14.75 26.46
C ILE A 37 -4.25 15.50 27.64
N ALA A 38 -4.30 16.84 27.57
CA ALA A 38 -4.75 17.72 28.65
C ALA A 38 -5.63 18.87 28.09
N PRO A 39 -6.91 18.58 27.72
CA PRO A 39 -7.77 19.52 27.02
C PRO A 39 -8.06 20.81 27.81
N ASP A 40 -8.16 20.77 29.13
CA ASP A 40 -8.37 21.97 29.95
C ASP A 40 -7.15 22.89 29.95
N SER A 41 -5.94 22.34 30.02
CA SER A 41 -4.71 23.11 29.90
C SER A 41 -4.57 23.72 28.51
N ALA A 42 -4.94 22.97 27.44
CA ALA A 42 -4.95 23.47 26.07
C ALA A 42 -5.94 24.63 25.91
N PHE A 43 -7.13 24.56 26.52
CA PHE A 43 -8.13 25.64 26.50
C PHE A 43 -7.63 26.93 27.18
N ASN A 44 -6.97 26.82 28.33
CA ASN A 44 -6.39 27.97 29.03
C ASN A 44 -5.29 28.64 28.18
N LEU A 45 -4.36 27.84 27.62
CA LEU A 45 -3.33 28.34 26.73
C LEU A 45 -3.90 28.99 25.46
N LEU A 46 -5.00 28.46 24.95
CA LEU A 46 -5.68 29.02 23.78
C LEU A 46 -6.23 30.42 24.08
N ASN A 47 -6.87 30.61 25.23
CA ASN A 47 -7.41 31.91 25.64
C ASN A 47 -6.31 32.98 25.78
N GLU A 48 -5.11 32.59 26.23
CA GLU A 48 -3.95 33.47 26.31
C GLU A 48 -3.33 33.79 24.94
N SER A 49 -3.58 32.94 23.92
CA SER A 49 -2.90 32.98 22.63
C SER A 49 -3.66 33.74 21.53
N ASN A 50 -4.81 34.31 21.82
CA ASN A 50 -5.67 35.00 20.83
C ASN A 50 -4.94 36.17 20.11
N SER A 51 -4.02 36.85 20.77
CA SER A 51 -3.23 37.96 20.21
C SER A 51 -2.08 37.51 19.28
N LEU A 52 -1.76 36.22 19.21
CA LEU A 52 -0.62 35.68 18.47
C LEU A 52 -0.95 35.28 17.02
N CYS A 53 -2.23 35.38 16.60
CA CYS A 53 -2.67 34.97 15.28
C CYS A 53 -2.46 36.09 14.26
N LEU A 54 -1.32 36.09 13.58
CA LEU A 54 -0.94 37.13 12.61
C LEU A 54 -1.47 36.83 11.20
N THR A 55 -1.49 35.58 10.77
CA THR A 55 -1.93 35.16 9.43
C THR A 55 -3.39 34.69 9.42
N MET A 56 -4.00 34.66 8.24
CA MET A 56 -5.35 34.07 8.09
C MET A 56 -5.36 32.58 8.40
N GLU A 57 -4.27 31.89 8.07
CA GLU A 57 -4.08 30.47 8.38
C GLU A 57 -4.02 30.23 9.89
N ASP A 58 -3.22 31.02 10.62
CA ASP A 58 -3.16 30.92 12.08
C ASP A 58 -4.50 31.25 12.74
N LYS A 59 -5.23 32.23 12.23
CA LYS A 59 -6.59 32.58 12.73
C LYS A 59 -7.59 31.43 12.51
N ALA A 60 -7.55 30.82 11.35
CA ALA A 60 -8.40 29.66 11.05
C ALA A 60 -8.03 28.48 11.96
N TYR A 61 -6.74 28.19 12.11
CA TYR A 61 -6.25 27.12 12.96
C TYR A 61 -6.59 27.35 14.45
N TYR A 62 -6.33 28.55 14.96
CA TYR A 62 -6.77 28.96 16.31
C TYR A 62 -8.28 28.73 16.51
N SER A 63 -9.09 29.18 15.53
CA SER A 63 -10.55 29.05 15.62
C SER A 63 -11.00 27.59 15.61
N LEU A 64 -10.31 26.71 14.87
CA LEU A 64 -10.57 25.27 14.87
C LEU A 64 -10.25 24.66 16.24
N LEU A 65 -9.05 24.90 16.77
CA LEU A 65 -8.65 24.42 18.10
C LEU A 65 -9.60 24.92 19.19
N TYR A 66 -10.06 26.18 19.08
CA TYR A 66 -11.05 26.73 20.00
C TYR A 66 -12.38 25.99 19.91
N CYS A 67 -12.89 25.70 18.71
CA CYS A 67 -14.12 24.93 18.54
C CYS A 67 -13.99 23.52 19.14
N GLU A 68 -12.89 22.84 18.87
CA GLU A 68 -12.65 21.49 19.40
C GLU A 68 -12.58 21.46 20.93
N THR A 69 -11.84 22.38 21.55
CA THR A 69 -11.72 22.44 23.02
C THR A 69 -13.03 22.85 23.68
N PHE A 70 -13.75 23.83 23.10
CA PHE A 70 -15.05 24.27 23.62
C PHE A 70 -16.08 23.13 23.56
N LEU A 71 -16.12 22.39 22.46
CA LEU A 71 -17.07 21.29 22.28
C LEU A 71 -16.77 20.04 23.13
N LYS A 72 -15.60 19.95 23.77
CA LYS A 72 -15.35 18.94 24.80
C LYS A 72 -16.14 19.21 26.09
N LYS A 73 -16.54 20.47 26.34
CA LYS A 73 -17.40 20.84 27.46
C LYS A 73 -18.87 20.49 27.15
N PRO A 74 -19.76 20.36 28.15
CA PRO A 74 -21.19 20.09 27.94
C PRO A 74 -21.94 21.30 27.36
N LEU A 75 -21.27 22.11 26.55
CA LEU A 75 -21.81 23.33 25.94
C LEU A 75 -21.88 23.19 24.44
N SER A 76 -22.78 23.90 23.79
CA SER A 76 -22.87 24.04 22.34
C SER A 76 -22.75 25.50 21.92
N PHE A 77 -22.28 25.75 20.71
CA PHE A 77 -22.43 27.07 20.10
C PHE A 77 -23.91 27.29 19.73
N GLY A 78 -24.43 28.50 19.97
CA GLY A 78 -25.81 28.82 19.58
C GLY A 78 -26.06 28.77 18.08
N THR A 79 -25.03 29.02 17.27
CA THR A 79 -25.05 28.93 15.79
C THR A 79 -23.86 28.14 15.25
N ASN A 80 -23.99 27.63 14.03
CA ASN A 80 -22.90 26.96 13.35
C ASN A 80 -22.01 27.90 12.53
N GLN A 81 -22.30 29.20 12.47
CA GLN A 81 -21.67 30.16 11.56
C GLN A 81 -20.14 30.14 11.61
N ARG A 82 -19.56 30.13 12.84
CA ARG A 82 -18.10 30.06 12.99
C ARG A 82 -17.51 28.79 12.40
N ILE A 83 -18.17 27.65 12.62
CA ILE A 83 -17.71 26.35 12.15
C ILE A 83 -17.89 26.25 10.62
N ASP A 84 -19.00 26.79 10.09
CA ASP A 84 -19.25 26.83 8.64
C ASP A 84 -18.18 27.63 7.90
N THR A 85 -17.74 28.75 8.48
CA THR A 85 -16.61 29.53 7.92
C THR A 85 -15.31 28.72 7.87
N LEU A 86 -15.04 27.92 8.91
CA LEU A 86 -13.85 27.03 8.92
C LEU A 86 -13.95 25.93 7.86
N ILE A 87 -15.11 25.31 7.71
CA ILE A 87 -15.35 24.29 6.69
C ILE A 87 -15.08 24.84 5.31
N GLN A 88 -15.64 26.02 4.98
CA GLN A 88 -15.43 26.70 3.69
C GLN A 88 -13.95 27.04 3.47
N TYR A 89 -13.30 27.59 4.48
CA TYR A 89 -11.89 27.95 4.41
C TYR A 89 -11.02 26.74 4.11
N TYR A 90 -11.12 25.64 4.88
CA TYR A 90 -10.28 24.46 4.69
C TYR A 90 -10.61 23.68 3.40
N GLN A 91 -11.86 23.74 2.94
CA GLN A 91 -12.24 23.20 1.65
C GLN A 91 -11.57 23.97 0.49
N GLN A 92 -11.55 25.31 0.55
CA GLN A 92 -10.89 26.16 -0.45
C GLN A 92 -9.37 26.00 -0.46
N GLN A 93 -8.76 25.82 0.72
CA GLN A 93 -7.33 25.59 0.88
C GLN A 93 -6.90 24.17 0.50
N ASN A 94 -7.85 23.27 0.19
CA ASN A 94 -7.60 21.85 -0.09
C ASN A 94 -6.82 21.15 1.04
N GLU A 95 -7.24 21.37 2.30
CA GLU A 95 -6.67 20.79 3.51
C GLU A 95 -7.63 19.75 4.13
N PRO A 96 -7.62 18.51 3.64
CA PRO A 96 -8.61 17.48 4.01
C PRO A 96 -8.61 17.13 5.50
N GLU A 97 -7.45 17.14 6.15
CA GLU A 97 -7.33 16.88 7.59
C GLU A 97 -8.14 17.90 8.42
N PHE A 98 -7.89 19.20 8.21
CA PHE A 98 -8.58 20.25 8.96
C PHE A 98 -10.04 20.42 8.55
N TYR A 99 -10.35 20.14 7.29
CA TYR A 99 -11.72 20.06 6.80
C TYR A 99 -12.51 18.97 7.54
N ALA A 100 -11.94 17.77 7.71
CA ALA A 100 -12.56 16.68 8.47
C ALA A 100 -12.78 17.06 9.94
N ARG A 101 -11.80 17.70 10.59
CA ARG A 101 -11.89 18.19 11.97
C ARG A 101 -13.00 19.24 12.13
N ALA A 102 -13.12 20.17 11.19
CA ALA A 102 -14.18 21.17 11.18
C ALA A 102 -15.58 20.56 11.00
N LEU A 103 -15.72 19.56 10.11
CA LEU A 103 -16.96 18.79 9.96
C LEU A 103 -17.34 18.05 11.24
N LEU A 104 -16.37 17.45 11.92
CA LEU A 104 -16.58 16.78 13.20
C LEU A 104 -17.06 17.78 14.27
N CYS A 105 -16.46 18.96 14.35
CA CYS A 105 -16.94 20.03 15.23
C CYS A 105 -18.40 20.41 14.93
N LYS A 106 -18.77 20.56 13.65
CA LYS A 106 -20.13 20.86 13.24
C LYS A 106 -21.10 19.77 13.69
N SER A 107 -20.74 18.52 13.45
CA SER A 107 -21.54 17.37 13.87
C SER A 107 -21.75 17.33 15.39
N ILE A 108 -20.67 17.50 16.17
CA ILE A 108 -20.77 17.52 17.65
C ILE A 108 -21.64 18.68 18.12
N ASN A 109 -21.52 19.86 17.52
CA ASN A 109 -22.37 21.01 17.89
C ASN A 109 -23.84 20.75 17.59
N GLN A 110 -24.15 20.22 16.42
CA GLN A 110 -25.52 19.86 16.01
C GLN A 110 -26.10 18.74 16.90
N TYR A 111 -25.30 17.72 17.23
CA TYR A 111 -25.69 16.66 18.15
C TYR A 111 -26.11 17.24 19.51
N LYS A 112 -25.33 18.17 20.08
CA LYS A 112 -25.64 18.84 21.35
C LYS A 112 -26.87 19.74 21.27
N GLN A 113 -27.20 20.23 20.08
CA GLN A 113 -28.44 20.99 19.81
C GLN A 113 -29.66 20.10 19.57
N GLY A 114 -29.48 18.77 19.53
CA GLY A 114 -30.53 17.81 19.21
C GLY A 114 -30.88 17.70 17.73
N ALA A 115 -30.08 18.33 16.84
CA ALA A 115 -30.22 18.24 15.38
C ALA A 115 -29.55 16.97 14.87
N TYR A 116 -30.10 15.80 15.22
CA TYR A 116 -29.45 14.50 15.01
C TYR A 116 -29.23 14.12 13.54
N LYS A 117 -30.16 14.51 12.65
CA LYS A 117 -30.07 14.21 11.22
C LYS A 117 -28.87 14.91 10.56
N GLU A 118 -28.77 16.21 10.82
CA GLU A 118 -27.67 17.03 10.32
C GLU A 118 -26.34 16.63 10.97
N ALA A 119 -26.39 16.32 12.27
CA ALA A 119 -25.22 15.81 13.00
C ALA A 119 -24.70 14.50 12.39
N LEU A 120 -25.61 13.56 12.07
CA LEU A 120 -25.23 12.28 11.44
C LEU A 120 -24.59 12.50 10.06
N SER A 121 -25.20 13.36 9.24
CA SER A 121 -24.67 13.67 7.90
C SER A 121 -23.23 14.23 7.97
N ASN A 122 -23.00 15.21 8.86
CA ASN A 122 -21.67 15.80 9.03
C ASN A 122 -20.69 14.84 9.71
N ALA A 123 -21.15 13.94 10.60
CA ALA A 123 -20.29 12.92 11.22
C ALA A 123 -19.77 11.90 10.18
N ILE A 124 -20.65 11.44 9.27
CA ILE A 124 -20.27 10.54 8.18
C ILE A 124 -19.31 11.24 7.22
N ALA A 125 -19.58 12.50 6.86
CA ALA A 125 -18.67 13.27 6.03
C ALA A 125 -17.29 13.47 6.69
N ALA A 126 -17.25 13.70 8.01
CA ALA A 126 -16.00 13.80 8.77
C ALA A 126 -15.22 12.47 8.77
N GLU A 127 -15.90 11.34 9.03
CA GLU A 127 -15.26 10.01 9.00
C GLU A 127 -14.62 9.72 7.64
N GLN A 128 -15.33 10.06 6.55
CA GLN A 128 -14.83 9.85 5.18
C GLN A 128 -13.66 10.75 4.81
N ALA A 129 -13.68 11.99 5.28
CA ALA A 129 -12.61 12.95 5.00
C ALA A 129 -11.37 12.74 5.88
N THR A 130 -11.49 12.00 6.99
CA THR A 130 -10.37 11.69 7.87
C THR A 130 -9.46 10.65 7.24
N GLU A 131 -8.15 10.92 7.22
CA GLU A 131 -7.16 9.97 6.71
C GLU A 131 -7.16 8.67 7.53
N SER A 132 -6.96 7.54 6.84
CA SER A 132 -7.00 6.21 7.46
C SER A 132 -5.89 5.96 8.49
N ASN A 133 -4.81 6.74 8.46
CA ASN A 133 -3.68 6.68 9.38
C ASN A 133 -3.85 7.60 10.61
N ASP A 134 -4.79 8.56 10.61
CA ASP A 134 -5.10 9.38 11.78
C ASP A 134 -6.06 8.65 12.74
N ASN A 135 -5.49 7.74 13.51
CA ASN A 135 -6.24 6.94 14.48
C ASN A 135 -6.96 7.80 15.54
N TYR A 136 -6.43 8.98 15.90
CA TYR A 136 -7.07 9.85 16.89
C TYR A 136 -8.35 10.46 16.33
N GLN A 137 -8.31 11.06 15.15
CA GLN A 137 -9.49 11.67 14.53
C GLN A 137 -10.51 10.61 14.11
N GLN A 138 -10.06 9.45 13.62
CA GLN A 138 -10.92 8.29 13.34
C GLN A 138 -11.65 7.81 14.61
N CYS A 139 -10.95 7.78 15.74
CA CYS A 139 -11.56 7.44 17.02
C CYS A 139 -12.67 8.44 17.38
N LEU A 140 -12.40 9.74 17.32
CA LEU A 140 -13.37 10.78 17.67
C LEU A 140 -14.59 10.78 16.74
N ALA A 141 -14.39 10.60 15.44
CA ALA A 141 -15.47 10.51 14.46
C ALA A 141 -16.38 9.31 14.76
N ASN A 142 -15.79 8.13 15.02
CA ASN A 142 -16.54 6.92 15.36
C ASN A 142 -17.25 7.03 16.73
N GLN A 143 -16.64 7.69 17.73
CA GLN A 143 -17.33 7.99 18.99
C GLN A 143 -18.57 8.86 18.77
N ASN A 144 -18.45 9.92 17.97
CA ASN A 144 -19.55 10.82 17.68
C ASN A 144 -20.69 10.12 16.92
N LEU A 145 -20.37 9.34 15.88
CA LEU A 145 -21.32 8.49 15.16
C LEU A 145 -22.03 7.51 16.10
N GLY A 146 -21.26 6.87 16.97
CA GLY A 146 -21.78 5.94 17.96
C GLY A 146 -22.76 6.61 18.96
N ARG A 147 -22.43 7.83 19.43
CA ARG A 147 -23.31 8.60 20.34
C ARG A 147 -24.63 8.98 19.66
N ILE A 148 -24.57 9.50 18.43
CA ILE A 148 -25.77 9.84 17.65
C ILE A 148 -26.67 8.59 17.50
N ASN A 149 -26.10 7.44 17.15
CA ASN A 149 -26.83 6.18 17.00
C ASN A 149 -27.40 5.68 18.34
N LEU A 150 -26.61 5.77 19.43
CA LEU A 150 -27.04 5.34 20.78
C LEU A 150 -28.26 6.09 21.25
N ASP A 151 -28.22 7.42 21.12
CA ASP A 151 -29.30 8.28 21.61
C ASP A 151 -30.58 8.21 20.74
N ASN A 152 -30.40 7.79 19.46
CA ASN A 152 -31.53 7.54 18.57
C ASN A 152 -32.01 6.08 18.55
N GLY A 153 -31.55 5.23 19.49
CA GLY A 153 -32.04 3.86 19.66
C GLY A 153 -31.42 2.82 18.70
N CYS A 154 -30.50 3.22 17.82
CA CYS A 154 -29.79 2.32 16.88
C CYS A 154 -28.61 1.62 17.58
N TYR A 155 -28.89 0.82 18.61
CA TYR A 155 -27.88 0.31 19.56
C TYR A 155 -26.83 -0.61 18.94
N GLU A 156 -27.19 -1.46 17.99
CA GLU A 156 -26.26 -2.33 17.27
C GLU A 156 -25.24 -1.52 16.44
N ARG A 157 -25.72 -0.49 15.74
CA ARG A 157 -24.88 0.41 14.97
C ARG A 157 -23.97 1.23 15.88
N ALA A 158 -24.53 1.75 16.99
CA ALA A 158 -23.75 2.45 18.01
C ALA A 158 -22.59 1.58 18.51
N LEU A 159 -22.88 0.31 18.85
CA LEU A 159 -21.85 -0.64 19.30
C LEU A 159 -20.76 -0.86 18.26
N GLN A 160 -21.14 -1.05 16.99
CA GLN A 160 -20.16 -1.22 15.89
C GLN A 160 -19.22 -0.01 15.77
N GLN A 161 -19.77 1.21 15.87
CA GLN A 161 -18.98 2.44 15.80
C GLN A 161 -18.06 2.57 17.02
N PHE A 162 -18.54 2.27 18.23
CA PHE A 162 -17.70 2.31 19.42
C PHE A 162 -16.57 1.26 19.39
N MET A 163 -16.83 0.07 18.86
CA MET A 163 -15.77 -0.94 18.67
C MET A 163 -14.69 -0.48 17.67
N LYS A 164 -15.07 0.21 16.59
CA LYS A 164 -14.11 0.85 15.68
C LYS A 164 -13.32 1.95 16.40
N ALA A 165 -14.01 2.77 17.21
CA ALA A 165 -13.35 3.80 18.01
C ALA A 165 -12.33 3.20 18.99
N THR A 166 -12.67 2.11 19.68
CA THR A 166 -11.76 1.40 20.59
C THR A 166 -10.55 0.85 19.86
N ALA A 167 -10.73 0.24 18.68
CA ALA A 167 -9.64 -0.25 17.87
C ALA A 167 -8.67 0.87 17.48
N ASN A 168 -9.19 2.01 17.03
CA ASN A 168 -8.39 3.19 16.69
C ASN A 168 -7.68 3.77 17.93
N ALA A 169 -8.39 3.89 19.08
CA ALA A 169 -7.82 4.42 20.31
C ALA A 169 -6.60 3.62 20.82
N GLN A 170 -6.59 2.31 20.60
CA GLN A 170 -5.46 1.44 20.99
C GLN A 170 -4.16 1.80 20.25
N HIS A 171 -4.25 2.38 19.06
CA HIS A 171 -3.11 2.85 18.27
C HIS A 171 -2.66 4.26 18.65
N VAL A 172 -3.44 4.99 19.46
CA VAL A 172 -3.07 6.33 19.94
C VAL A 172 -2.18 6.21 21.17
N LYS A 173 -0.89 6.51 21.01
CA LYS A 173 0.09 6.39 22.11
C LYS A 173 -0.22 7.36 23.25
N GLY A 174 -0.12 6.85 24.48
CA GLY A 174 -0.13 7.68 25.71
C GLY A 174 -1.51 8.15 26.19
N ASN A 175 -2.59 7.97 25.42
CA ASN A 175 -3.92 8.46 25.78
C ASN A 175 -4.81 7.35 26.41
N LYS A 176 -4.55 7.04 27.67
CA LYS A 176 -5.32 6.04 28.43
C LYS A 176 -6.77 6.49 28.67
N ALA A 177 -7.01 7.79 28.82
CA ALA A 177 -8.36 8.36 29.02
C ALA A 177 -9.24 8.12 27.79
N LEU A 178 -8.72 8.31 26.58
CA LEU A 178 -9.45 8.03 25.33
C LEU A 178 -9.88 6.56 25.25
N ILE A 179 -8.97 5.62 25.60
CA ILE A 179 -9.28 4.18 25.61
C ILE A 179 -10.35 3.87 26.66
N ALA A 180 -10.26 4.50 27.84
CA ALA A 180 -11.27 4.33 28.91
C ALA A 180 -12.65 4.83 28.47
N GLU A 181 -12.69 5.98 27.80
CA GLU A 181 -13.93 6.55 27.25
C GLU A 181 -14.54 5.64 26.18
N CYS A 182 -13.73 5.06 25.28
CA CYS A 182 -14.23 4.10 24.30
C CYS A 182 -14.88 2.88 24.97
N TYR A 183 -14.22 2.28 25.96
CA TYR A 183 -14.79 1.16 26.71
C TYR A 183 -16.05 1.54 27.51
N LEU A 184 -16.12 2.77 28.04
CA LEU A 184 -17.34 3.28 28.67
C LEU A 184 -18.51 3.32 27.68
N LEU A 185 -18.26 3.85 26.47
CA LEU A 185 -19.28 3.96 25.42
C LEU A 185 -19.73 2.57 24.91
N GLU A 186 -18.81 1.62 24.72
CA GLU A 186 -19.17 0.23 24.44
C GLU A 186 -20.02 -0.37 25.57
N GLY A 187 -19.64 -0.14 26.81
CA GLY A 187 -20.39 -0.60 27.99
C GLY A 187 -21.82 -0.06 28.01
N ARG A 188 -22.00 1.23 27.67
CA ARG A 188 -23.33 1.86 27.55
C ARG A 188 -24.15 1.22 26.43
N ALA A 189 -23.56 0.97 25.26
CA ALA A 189 -24.24 0.32 24.15
C ALA A 189 -24.65 -1.11 24.49
N TYR A 190 -23.74 -1.91 25.09
CA TYR A 190 -24.08 -3.27 25.55
C TYR A 190 -25.21 -3.27 26.57
N LYS A 191 -25.25 -2.26 27.47
CA LYS A 191 -26.33 -2.13 28.45
C LYS A 191 -27.68 -1.85 27.77
N ARG A 192 -27.74 -0.93 26.80
CA ARG A 192 -28.94 -0.68 25.99
C ARG A 192 -29.41 -1.93 25.23
N LEU A 193 -28.49 -2.77 24.81
CA LEU A 193 -28.75 -4.10 24.20
C LEU A 193 -29.11 -5.19 25.22
N ARG A 194 -29.25 -4.87 26.51
CA ARG A 194 -29.51 -5.81 27.63
C ARG A 194 -28.43 -6.91 27.77
N LYS A 195 -27.22 -6.70 27.26
CA LYS A 195 -26.07 -7.62 27.36
C LYS A 195 -25.22 -7.28 28.59
N ASN A 196 -25.82 -7.38 29.80
CA ASN A 196 -25.23 -6.88 31.05
C ASN A 196 -23.87 -7.44 31.39
N LYS A 197 -23.59 -8.73 31.11
CA LYS A 197 -22.24 -9.33 31.34
C LYS A 197 -21.15 -8.63 30.51
N LYS A 198 -21.42 -8.38 29.20
CA LYS A 198 -20.48 -7.68 28.34
C LYS A 198 -20.34 -6.21 28.74
N ALA A 199 -21.43 -5.54 29.09
CA ALA A 199 -21.40 -4.18 29.62
C ALA A 199 -20.46 -4.06 30.83
N MET A 200 -20.60 -4.96 31.82
CA MET A 200 -19.72 -4.98 32.99
C MET A 200 -18.26 -5.21 32.64
N GLN A 201 -17.96 -6.09 31.69
CA GLN A 201 -16.58 -6.35 31.23
C GLN A 201 -15.96 -5.08 30.63
N CYS A 202 -16.66 -4.41 29.70
CA CYS A 202 -16.17 -3.17 29.10
C CYS A 202 -15.99 -2.07 30.16
N LEU A 203 -16.96 -1.88 31.06
CA LEU A 203 -16.86 -0.88 32.13
C LEU A 203 -15.72 -1.16 33.11
N GLN A 204 -15.43 -2.44 33.39
CA GLN A 204 -14.27 -2.82 34.22
C GLN A 204 -12.94 -2.52 33.48
N GLN A 205 -12.89 -2.73 32.16
CA GLN A 205 -11.73 -2.34 31.37
C GLN A 205 -11.56 -0.82 31.33
N ALA A 206 -12.66 -0.05 31.22
CA ALA A 206 -12.63 1.39 31.35
C ALA A 206 -12.04 1.83 32.68
N LEU A 207 -12.51 1.22 33.79
CA LEU A 207 -12.03 1.53 35.14
C LEU A 207 -10.54 1.23 35.32
N ASN A 208 -10.04 0.17 34.68
CA ASN A 208 -8.62 -0.20 34.73
C ASN A 208 -7.70 0.74 33.90
N LYS A 209 -8.27 1.49 32.95
CA LYS A 209 -7.52 2.39 32.05
C LYS A 209 -7.57 3.85 32.51
N VAL A 210 -8.67 4.27 33.15
CA VAL A 210 -8.86 5.67 33.58
C VAL A 210 -7.94 6.03 34.75
N ASP A 211 -7.36 7.24 34.71
CA ASP A 211 -6.69 7.83 35.86
C ASP A 211 -7.75 8.48 36.78
N LYS A 212 -7.58 8.37 38.11
CA LYS A 212 -8.47 9.01 39.06
C LYS A 212 -8.47 10.55 38.97
N ARG A 213 -7.45 11.12 38.36
CA ARG A 213 -7.38 12.57 38.08
C ARG A 213 -8.40 13.01 37.03
N GLU A 214 -8.83 12.09 36.16
CA GLU A 214 -9.93 12.29 35.20
C GLU A 214 -11.28 12.14 35.93
N GLN A 215 -11.57 13.06 36.86
CA GLN A 215 -12.64 12.97 37.84
C GLN A 215 -14.00 12.68 37.20
N HIS A 216 -14.37 13.45 36.18
CA HIS A 216 -15.64 13.30 35.48
C HIS A 216 -15.79 11.92 34.83
N LEU A 217 -14.79 11.48 34.04
CA LEU A 217 -14.80 10.19 33.36
C LEU A 217 -14.82 9.04 34.38
N TYR A 218 -14.02 9.15 35.44
CA TYR A 218 -13.98 8.16 36.52
C TYR A 218 -15.34 8.00 37.21
N ALA A 219 -16.00 9.10 37.58
CA ALA A 219 -17.32 9.10 38.19
C ALA A 219 -18.40 8.53 37.25
N GLU A 220 -18.34 8.86 35.94
CA GLU A 220 -19.27 8.33 34.95
C GLU A 220 -19.11 6.81 34.78
N ILE A 221 -17.87 6.27 34.78
CA ILE A 221 -17.61 4.82 34.74
C ILE A 221 -18.22 4.14 35.99
N LEU A 222 -17.97 4.69 37.19
CA LEU A 222 -18.52 4.13 38.44
C LEU A 222 -20.05 4.12 38.40
N THR A 223 -20.68 5.18 37.91
CA THR A 223 -22.15 5.29 37.80
C THR A 223 -22.72 4.23 36.84
N ASN A 224 -22.06 4.01 35.68
CA ASN A 224 -22.49 2.98 34.71
C ASN A 224 -22.26 1.56 35.23
N LEU A 225 -21.18 1.30 35.98
CA LEU A 225 -20.96 0.03 36.68
C LEU A 225 -22.06 -0.20 37.74
N ALA A 226 -22.43 0.85 38.49
CA ALA A 226 -23.49 0.75 39.48
C ALA A 226 -24.84 0.40 38.82
N LYS A 227 -25.17 0.99 37.65
CA LYS A 227 -26.37 0.62 36.88
C LYS A 227 -26.37 -0.88 36.53
N CYS A 228 -25.21 -1.46 36.15
CA CYS A 228 -25.11 -2.90 35.90
C CYS A 228 -25.28 -3.75 37.17
N TYR A 229 -24.79 -3.27 38.33
CA TYR A 229 -24.98 -3.98 39.60
C TYR A 229 -26.44 -3.89 40.08
N LEU A 230 -27.17 -2.79 39.80
CA LEU A 230 -28.60 -2.69 40.07
C LEU A 230 -29.39 -3.71 39.24
N ASP A 231 -29.10 -3.84 37.96
CA ASP A 231 -29.74 -4.84 37.11
C ASP A 231 -29.47 -6.30 37.57
N ASN A 232 -28.33 -6.51 38.22
CA ASN A 232 -27.97 -7.82 38.81
C ASN A 232 -28.43 -7.94 40.28
N HIS A 233 -29.36 -7.09 40.75
CA HIS A 233 -29.92 -7.07 42.09
C HIS A 233 -28.89 -6.89 43.24
N ASN A 234 -27.68 -6.41 42.93
CA ASN A 234 -26.63 -6.15 43.91
C ASN A 234 -26.66 -4.67 44.38
N SER A 235 -27.71 -4.29 45.04
CA SER A 235 -27.94 -2.92 45.53
C SER A 235 -26.87 -2.43 46.51
N LYS A 236 -26.21 -3.35 47.26
CA LYS A 236 -25.15 -2.98 48.22
C LYS A 236 -23.92 -2.44 47.47
N LYS A 237 -23.45 -3.16 46.45
CA LYS A 237 -22.30 -2.76 45.67
C LYS A 237 -22.60 -1.55 44.80
N ALA A 238 -23.80 -1.51 44.20
CA ALA A 238 -24.26 -0.35 43.42
C ALA A 238 -24.23 0.92 44.27
N ARG A 239 -24.78 0.88 45.51
CA ARG A 239 -24.76 2.04 46.40
C ARG A 239 -23.36 2.53 46.73
N GLN A 240 -22.41 1.62 46.98
CA GLN A 240 -21.02 1.99 47.25
C GLN A 240 -20.40 2.75 46.08
N LEU A 241 -20.61 2.25 44.85
CA LEU A 241 -20.09 2.90 43.62
C LEU A 241 -20.74 4.24 43.36
N LEU A 242 -22.08 4.36 43.58
CA LEU A 242 -22.81 5.60 43.38
C LEU A 242 -22.39 6.68 44.36
N ILE A 243 -22.21 6.34 45.66
CA ILE A 243 -21.72 7.30 46.66
C ILE A 243 -20.31 7.76 46.29
N ALA A 244 -19.43 6.84 45.85
CA ALA A 244 -18.09 7.21 45.42
C ALA A 244 -18.11 8.10 44.18
N ALA A 245 -18.95 7.80 43.20
CA ALA A 245 -19.13 8.62 41.99
C ALA A 245 -19.64 10.04 42.34
N TYR A 246 -20.66 10.12 43.17
CA TYR A 246 -21.25 11.38 43.58
C TYR A 246 -20.30 12.27 44.40
N ALA A 247 -19.45 11.66 45.24
CA ALA A 247 -18.44 12.38 46.00
C ALA A 247 -17.33 12.98 45.15
N ILE A 248 -17.13 12.45 43.94
CA ILE A 248 -16.12 12.92 42.99
C ILE A 248 -16.71 13.98 42.06
N ASP A 249 -17.93 13.75 41.59
CA ASP A 249 -18.62 14.61 40.63
C ASP A 249 -20.12 14.56 40.92
N ASP A 250 -20.63 15.61 41.57
CA ASP A 250 -22.04 15.75 41.99
C ASP A 250 -22.97 16.14 40.83
N THR A 251 -22.41 16.55 39.69
CA THR A 251 -23.17 16.94 38.49
C THR A 251 -23.66 15.77 37.67
N ASN A 252 -23.19 14.55 37.96
CA ASN A 252 -23.51 13.38 37.19
C ASN A 252 -24.84 12.70 37.63
N ASN A 253 -25.21 11.69 36.84
CA ASN A 253 -26.47 10.95 37.01
C ASN A 253 -26.51 10.06 38.29
N ALA A 254 -25.50 10.08 39.14
CA ALA A 254 -25.44 9.27 40.35
C ALA A 254 -26.52 9.68 41.35
N ALA A 255 -26.80 10.98 41.49
CA ALA A 255 -27.81 11.51 42.38
C ALA A 255 -29.19 10.87 42.13
N MET A 256 -29.63 10.77 40.87
CA MET A 256 -30.90 10.14 40.51
C MET A 256 -30.99 8.69 41.01
N LEU A 257 -29.93 7.91 40.81
CA LEU A 257 -29.89 6.50 41.23
C LEU A 257 -29.80 6.34 42.75
N ILE A 258 -29.09 7.24 43.43
CA ILE A 258 -29.05 7.28 44.90
C ILE A 258 -30.45 7.58 45.47
N GLY A 259 -31.13 8.56 44.90
CA GLY A 259 -32.52 8.87 45.27
C GLY A 259 -33.44 7.66 45.15
N ASN A 260 -33.36 6.93 44.04
CA ASN A 260 -34.14 5.70 43.82
C ASN A 260 -33.82 4.61 44.87
N LEU A 261 -32.55 4.45 45.26
CA LEU A 261 -32.17 3.50 46.31
C LEU A 261 -32.68 3.90 47.70
N TRP A 262 -32.74 5.19 48.02
CA TRP A 262 -33.34 5.68 49.27
C TRP A 262 -34.85 5.51 49.28
N GLN A 263 -35.52 5.80 48.15
CA GLN A 263 -36.94 5.55 47.99
C GLN A 263 -37.31 4.08 48.19
N ALA A 264 -36.52 3.16 47.60
CA ALA A 264 -36.72 1.71 47.79
C ALA A 264 -36.59 1.28 49.26
N LYS A 265 -35.94 2.08 50.12
CA LYS A 265 -35.84 1.87 51.56
C LYS A 265 -36.90 2.62 52.35
N GLY A 266 -37.88 3.22 51.71
CA GLY A 266 -38.93 4.00 52.35
C GLY A 266 -38.49 5.36 52.90
N LYS A 267 -37.28 5.83 52.54
CA LYS A 267 -36.75 7.12 53.03
C LYS A 267 -36.99 8.22 51.98
N SER A 268 -38.25 8.54 51.73
CA SER A 268 -38.68 9.48 50.68
C SER A 268 -38.15 10.91 50.87
N SER A 269 -37.95 11.36 52.11
CA SER A 269 -37.37 12.70 52.37
C SER A 269 -35.95 12.79 51.82
N ILE A 270 -35.10 11.80 52.10
CA ILE A 270 -33.70 11.76 51.59
C ILE A 270 -33.70 11.59 50.08
N ALA A 271 -34.56 10.74 49.53
CA ALA A 271 -34.68 10.52 48.09
C ALA A 271 -35.00 11.82 47.35
N LYS A 272 -35.89 12.64 47.91
CA LYS A 272 -36.32 13.92 47.36
C LYS A 272 -35.16 14.90 47.18
N ASP A 273 -34.25 14.99 48.13
CA ASP A 273 -33.07 15.88 48.05
C ASP A 273 -32.16 15.50 46.89
N TYR A 274 -31.87 14.21 46.71
CA TYR A 274 -31.08 13.70 45.59
C TYR A 274 -31.79 13.90 44.24
N TRP A 275 -33.11 13.75 44.17
CA TRP A 275 -33.84 13.98 42.93
C TRP A 275 -33.90 15.46 42.55
N TYR A 276 -33.95 16.40 43.51
CA TYR A 276 -33.81 17.83 43.22
C TYR A 276 -32.46 18.17 42.64
N GLN A 277 -31.39 17.53 43.11
CA GLN A 277 -30.08 17.70 42.50
C GLN A 277 -30.03 17.11 41.07
N ALA A 278 -30.59 15.91 40.88
CA ALA A 278 -30.68 15.28 39.58
C ALA A 278 -31.54 16.04 38.56
N ALA A 279 -32.54 16.80 39.03
CA ALA A 279 -33.37 17.68 38.19
C ALA A 279 -32.59 18.84 37.57
N ASN A 280 -31.41 19.16 38.10
CA ASN A 280 -30.48 20.14 37.51
C ASN A 280 -29.44 19.52 36.55
N SER A 281 -29.57 18.23 36.22
CA SER A 281 -28.66 17.55 35.28
C SER A 281 -28.75 18.15 33.87
N ASN A 282 -27.63 18.18 33.16
CA ASN A 282 -27.59 18.51 31.74
C ASN A 282 -28.10 17.37 30.83
N ASP A 283 -28.33 16.17 31.40
CA ASP A 283 -28.88 15.01 30.70
C ASP A 283 -30.41 15.01 30.81
N TYR A 284 -31.11 15.24 29.71
CA TYR A 284 -32.57 15.31 29.66
C TYR A 284 -33.24 14.03 30.18
N GLU A 285 -32.68 12.83 29.94
CA GLU A 285 -33.23 11.56 30.43
C GLU A 285 -33.20 11.52 31.96
N THR A 286 -32.10 11.91 32.58
CA THR A 286 -31.93 11.99 34.03
C THR A 286 -32.81 13.09 34.63
N GLN A 287 -32.85 14.28 34.01
CA GLN A 287 -33.65 15.40 34.46
C GLN A 287 -35.15 15.06 34.49
N LEU A 288 -35.67 14.50 33.39
CA LEU A 288 -37.06 14.06 33.29
C LEU A 288 -37.39 12.96 34.28
N ALA A 289 -36.51 11.96 34.46
CA ALA A 289 -36.72 10.89 35.43
C ALA A 289 -36.75 11.41 36.88
N ALA A 290 -35.90 12.40 37.20
CA ALA A 290 -35.89 13.04 38.49
C ALA A 290 -37.16 13.85 38.73
N LEU A 291 -37.59 14.65 37.76
CA LEU A 291 -38.83 15.44 37.84
C LEU A 291 -40.08 14.54 37.95
N ASP A 292 -40.13 13.43 37.20
CA ASP A 292 -41.20 12.43 37.30
C ASP A 292 -41.26 11.81 38.70
N SER A 293 -40.10 11.50 39.28
CA SER A 293 -40.01 10.94 40.65
C SER A 293 -40.45 11.94 41.69
N LEU A 294 -40.10 13.22 41.54
CA LEU A 294 -40.56 14.31 42.42
C LEU A 294 -42.05 14.55 42.28
N LEU A 295 -42.59 14.55 41.06
CA LEU A 295 -44.04 14.71 40.81
C LEU A 295 -44.87 13.54 41.35
N LYS A 296 -44.33 12.32 41.38
CA LYS A 296 -44.98 11.18 42.04
C LYS A 296 -45.15 11.39 43.55
N LEU A 297 -44.22 12.12 44.18
CA LEU A 297 -44.35 12.47 45.61
C LEU A 297 -45.24 13.69 45.83
N ASP A 298 -45.26 14.64 44.93
CA ASP A 298 -46.04 15.88 45.02
C ASP A 298 -46.70 16.22 43.67
N PRO A 299 -47.81 15.53 43.32
CA PRO A 299 -48.45 15.68 41.99
C PRO A 299 -49.05 17.06 41.72
N LYS A 300 -49.28 17.85 42.79
CA LYS A 300 -49.90 19.19 42.70
C LYS A 300 -48.87 20.32 42.60
N ASN A 301 -47.60 20.02 42.57
CA ASN A 301 -46.56 21.03 42.52
C ASN A 301 -46.47 21.67 41.12
N VAL A 302 -47.04 22.84 40.98
CA VAL A 302 -47.14 23.57 39.71
C VAL A 302 -45.77 23.90 39.15
N PHE A 303 -44.79 24.22 39.99
CA PHE A 303 -43.43 24.52 39.54
C PHE A 303 -42.74 23.30 38.92
N LEU A 304 -42.81 22.15 39.59
CA LEU A 304 -42.25 20.90 39.03
C LEU A 304 -42.96 20.49 37.75
N LEU A 305 -44.27 20.67 37.65
CA LEU A 305 -45.04 20.37 36.45
C LEU A 305 -44.62 21.27 35.28
N GLN A 306 -44.48 22.57 35.53
CA GLN A 306 -44.01 23.52 34.51
C GLN A 306 -42.59 23.17 34.04
N LEU A 307 -41.68 22.88 34.96
CA LEU A 307 -40.32 22.48 34.65
C LEU A 307 -40.27 21.16 33.84
N TYR A 308 -41.08 20.17 34.22
CA TYR A 308 -41.23 18.91 33.49
C TYR A 308 -41.70 19.14 32.05
N GLN A 309 -42.74 19.98 31.87
CA GLN A 309 -43.28 20.33 30.56
C GLN A 309 -42.25 21.08 29.70
N GLN A 310 -41.53 22.02 30.29
CA GLN A 310 -40.46 22.76 29.61
C GLN A 310 -39.32 21.82 29.18
N THR A 311 -38.88 20.96 30.11
CA THR A 311 -37.82 19.96 29.80
C THR A 311 -38.27 19.00 28.71
N THR A 312 -39.52 18.52 28.74
CA THR A 312 -40.08 17.65 27.71
C THR A 312 -40.13 18.32 26.32
N ARG A 313 -40.47 19.63 26.28
CA ARG A 313 -40.47 20.40 25.02
C ARG A 313 -39.07 20.59 24.45
N ASN A 314 -38.07 20.76 25.32
CA ASN A 314 -36.69 21.00 24.96
C ASN A 314 -35.92 19.70 24.69
N ALA A 315 -36.42 18.57 25.19
CA ALA A 315 -35.79 17.28 24.96
C ALA A 315 -35.79 16.92 23.48
N PRO A 316 -34.68 16.49 22.95
CA PRO A 316 -34.58 16.08 21.54
C PRO A 316 -35.55 14.93 21.23
N ARG A 317 -36.27 15.03 20.11
CA ARG A 317 -37.17 13.97 19.67
C ARG A 317 -36.36 12.84 19.05
N LEU A 318 -36.59 11.64 19.57
CA LEU A 318 -36.01 10.43 18.98
C LEU A 318 -36.69 10.14 17.64
N ASN A 319 -35.90 9.92 16.62
CA ASN A 319 -36.38 9.54 15.29
C ASN A 319 -35.56 8.35 14.75
N THR A 320 -35.72 7.20 15.43
CA THR A 320 -34.95 5.99 15.23
C THR A 320 -35.00 5.52 13.77
N ASP A 321 -36.21 5.50 13.18
CA ASP A 321 -36.38 4.99 11.81
C ASP A 321 -35.76 5.91 10.78
N GLU A 322 -35.92 7.23 10.92
CA GLU A 322 -35.34 8.21 10.00
C GLU A 322 -33.80 8.20 10.07
N ILE A 323 -33.23 8.13 11.27
CA ILE A 323 -31.76 8.05 11.46
C ILE A 323 -31.22 6.73 10.91
N ALA A 324 -31.92 5.61 11.13
CA ALA A 324 -31.51 4.31 10.61
C ALA A 324 -31.56 4.26 9.08
N GLN A 325 -32.61 4.82 8.48
CA GLN A 325 -32.75 4.92 7.03
C GLN A 325 -31.67 5.82 6.41
N LEU A 326 -31.50 7.02 6.96
CA LEU A 326 -30.50 7.97 6.50
C LEU A 326 -29.10 7.35 6.51
N GLN A 327 -28.74 6.62 7.57
CA GLN A 327 -27.44 5.96 7.64
C GLN A 327 -27.31 4.84 6.59
N THR A 328 -28.40 4.09 6.34
CA THR A 328 -28.40 3.06 5.29
C THR A 328 -28.20 3.69 3.91
N ASP A 329 -28.87 4.80 3.64
CA ASP A 329 -28.72 5.54 2.37
C ASP A 329 -27.29 6.04 2.17
N PHE A 330 -26.67 6.58 3.23
CA PHE A 330 -25.26 6.97 3.18
C PHE A 330 -24.32 5.79 2.97
N GLU A 331 -24.52 4.66 3.67
CA GLU A 331 -23.71 3.44 3.48
C GLU A 331 -23.80 2.94 2.04
N GLN A 332 -25.00 2.94 1.44
CA GLN A 332 -25.21 2.59 0.04
C GLN A 332 -24.51 3.57 -0.91
N ALA A 333 -24.62 4.88 -0.66
CA ALA A 333 -23.94 5.90 -1.46
C ALA A 333 -22.41 5.74 -1.42
N ILE A 334 -21.84 5.42 -0.25
CA ILE A 334 -20.40 5.14 -0.10
C ILE A 334 -19.99 3.91 -0.90
N LEU A 335 -20.78 2.82 -0.82
CA LEU A 335 -20.52 1.59 -1.57
C LEU A 335 -20.57 1.85 -3.08
N GLN A 336 -21.56 2.61 -3.55
CA GLN A 336 -21.67 3.03 -4.95
C GLN A 336 -20.46 3.86 -5.38
N LYS A 337 -20.06 4.87 -4.58
CA LYS A 337 -18.89 5.69 -4.87
C LYS A 337 -17.63 4.85 -5.01
N LYS A 338 -17.39 3.93 -4.05
CA LYS A 338 -16.24 3.01 -4.11
C LYS A 338 -16.30 2.08 -5.33
N ALA A 339 -17.50 1.65 -5.74
CA ALA A 339 -17.68 0.85 -6.95
C ALA A 339 -17.33 1.67 -8.21
N TYR A 340 -17.78 2.92 -8.31
CA TYR A 340 -17.41 3.84 -9.40
C TYR A 340 -15.90 4.12 -9.45
N GLU A 341 -15.26 4.35 -8.30
CA GLU A 341 -13.80 4.55 -8.22
C GLU A 341 -13.03 3.33 -8.74
N ARG A 342 -13.47 2.11 -8.39
CA ARG A 342 -12.89 0.87 -8.93
C ARG A 342 -13.08 0.72 -10.42
N ILE A 343 -14.30 1.03 -10.93
CA ILE A 343 -14.60 1.00 -12.37
C ILE A 343 -13.72 2.01 -13.10
N ASN A 344 -13.60 3.24 -12.60
CA ASN A 344 -12.75 4.27 -13.19
C ASN A 344 -11.27 3.84 -13.21
N PHE A 345 -10.78 3.23 -12.12
CA PHE A 345 -9.42 2.69 -12.09
C PHE A 345 -9.20 1.61 -13.15
N LEU A 346 -10.16 0.68 -13.30
CA LEU A 346 -10.10 -0.37 -14.34
C LEU A 346 -10.16 0.21 -15.75
N LEU A 347 -10.96 1.24 -15.98
CA LEU A 347 -11.02 1.95 -17.27
C LEU A 347 -9.69 2.62 -17.60
N VAL A 348 -9.08 3.31 -16.64
CA VAL A 348 -7.74 3.91 -16.82
C VAL A 348 -6.69 2.84 -17.13
N ALA A 349 -6.69 1.73 -16.38
CA ALA A 349 -5.80 0.60 -16.64
C ALA A 349 -5.99 0.01 -18.05
N LEU A 350 -7.24 -0.13 -18.49
CA LEU A 350 -7.56 -0.59 -19.84
C LEU A 350 -7.05 0.37 -20.92
N ILE A 351 -7.21 1.67 -20.73
CA ILE A 351 -6.70 2.70 -21.66
C ILE A 351 -5.17 2.59 -21.74
N VAL A 352 -4.47 2.45 -20.63
CA VAL A 352 -3.00 2.27 -20.59
C VAL A 352 -2.60 1.01 -21.36
N LEU A 353 -3.32 -0.10 -21.20
CA LEU A 353 -3.08 -1.34 -21.95
C LEU A 353 -3.28 -1.16 -23.45
N ILE A 354 -4.35 -0.49 -23.87
CA ILE A 354 -4.61 -0.18 -25.30
C ILE A 354 -3.48 0.67 -25.87
N ILE A 355 -3.06 1.71 -25.15
CA ILE A 355 -1.95 2.59 -25.58
C ILE A 355 -0.65 1.79 -25.70
N SER A 356 -0.35 0.94 -24.70
CA SER A 356 0.86 0.11 -24.73
C SER A 356 0.84 -0.91 -25.89
N ALA A 357 -0.31 -1.54 -26.14
CA ALA A 357 -0.51 -2.43 -27.28
C ALA A 357 -0.36 -1.70 -28.62
N PHE A 358 -0.90 -0.48 -28.72
CA PHE A 358 -0.73 0.36 -29.92
C PHE A 358 0.75 0.69 -30.20
N PHE A 359 1.48 1.12 -29.16
CA PHE A 359 2.93 1.38 -29.30
C PHE A 359 3.71 0.10 -29.60
N GLY A 360 3.36 -1.02 -28.95
CA GLY A 360 3.91 -2.33 -29.23
C GLY A 360 3.69 -2.76 -30.68
N TYR A 361 2.48 -2.63 -31.18
CA TYR A 361 2.14 -2.92 -32.58
C TYR A 361 2.97 -2.07 -33.56
N HIS A 362 3.03 -0.74 -33.32
CA HIS A 362 3.83 0.16 -34.15
C HIS A 362 5.33 -0.14 -34.09
N TYR A 363 5.85 -0.49 -32.92
CA TYR A 363 7.24 -0.91 -32.76
C TYR A 363 7.53 -2.19 -33.54
N TYR A 364 6.68 -3.22 -33.40
CA TYR A 364 6.82 -4.47 -34.15
C TYR A 364 6.70 -4.27 -35.64
N LYS A 365 5.75 -3.47 -36.10
CA LYS A 365 5.57 -3.12 -37.53
C LYS A 365 6.82 -2.45 -38.09
N ARG A 366 7.44 -1.52 -37.35
CA ARG A 366 8.71 -0.88 -37.73
C ARG A 366 9.85 -1.86 -37.76
N LYS A 367 9.94 -2.75 -36.78
CA LYS A 367 10.97 -3.81 -36.71
C LYS A 367 10.84 -4.79 -37.89
N LEU A 368 9.61 -5.21 -38.19
CA LEU A 368 9.30 -6.09 -39.32
C LEU A 368 9.67 -5.45 -40.67
N LYS A 369 9.38 -4.15 -40.84
CA LYS A 369 9.79 -3.41 -42.05
C LYS A 369 11.30 -3.36 -42.20
N ARG A 370 12.05 -3.10 -41.11
CA ARG A 370 13.52 -3.11 -41.12
C ARG A 370 14.09 -4.50 -41.46
N LEU A 371 13.52 -5.57 -40.88
CA LEU A 371 13.91 -6.95 -41.18
C LEU A 371 13.65 -7.31 -42.63
N ARG A 372 12.48 -6.93 -43.19
CA ARG A 372 12.19 -7.14 -44.63
C ARG A 372 13.17 -6.41 -45.53
N GLN A 373 13.50 -5.15 -45.21
CA GLN A 373 14.51 -4.39 -45.95
C GLN A 373 15.90 -5.03 -45.86
N HIS A 374 16.26 -5.54 -44.68
CA HIS A 374 17.52 -6.22 -44.49
C HIS A 374 17.58 -7.55 -45.29
N LEU A 375 16.50 -8.33 -45.25
CA LEU A 375 16.38 -9.56 -46.03
C LEU A 375 16.42 -9.28 -47.53
N SER A 376 15.76 -8.23 -48.01
CA SER A 376 15.80 -7.84 -49.41
C SER A 376 17.21 -7.39 -49.84
N SER A 377 17.96 -6.71 -48.97
CA SER A 377 19.35 -6.33 -49.24
C SER A 377 20.31 -7.53 -49.28
N ILE A 378 20.08 -8.52 -48.40
CA ILE A 378 20.83 -9.79 -48.41
C ILE A 378 20.51 -10.57 -49.69
N ASN A 379 19.24 -10.70 -50.06
CA ASN A 379 18.87 -11.37 -51.29
C ASN A 379 19.43 -10.69 -52.53
N ALA A 380 19.45 -9.34 -52.55
CA ALA A 380 20.07 -8.59 -53.67
C ALA A 380 21.58 -8.83 -53.75
N ARG A 381 22.30 -8.90 -52.60
CA ARG A 381 23.71 -9.25 -52.54
C ARG A 381 23.91 -10.68 -53.02
N TYR A 382 23.13 -11.62 -52.54
CA TYR A 382 23.21 -13.02 -52.94
C TYR A 382 23.03 -13.22 -54.44
N LEU A 383 22.04 -12.51 -55.04
CA LEU A 383 21.84 -12.55 -56.51
C LEU A 383 23.04 -11.97 -57.24
N ASN A 384 23.59 -10.86 -56.78
CA ASN A 384 24.79 -10.27 -57.38
C ASN A 384 26.02 -11.18 -57.25
N ASP A 385 26.20 -11.83 -56.11
CA ASP A 385 27.28 -12.79 -55.89
C ASP A 385 27.10 -14.04 -56.77
N LEU A 386 25.84 -14.47 -57.00
CA LEU A 386 25.54 -15.57 -57.90
C LEU A 386 25.83 -15.22 -59.36
N GLU A 387 25.50 -14.00 -59.78
CA GLU A 387 25.87 -13.51 -61.12
C GLU A 387 27.38 -13.42 -61.28
N GLN A 388 28.12 -12.89 -60.30
CA GLN A 388 29.59 -12.91 -60.32
C GLN A 388 30.15 -14.31 -60.37
N TYR A 389 29.58 -15.23 -59.57
CA TYR A 389 30.00 -16.63 -59.60
C TYR A 389 29.76 -17.28 -60.95
N GLN A 390 28.64 -16.99 -61.61
CA GLN A 390 28.35 -17.48 -62.97
C GLN A 390 29.32 -16.88 -63.99
N GLN A 391 29.63 -15.58 -63.88
CA GLN A 391 30.66 -14.95 -64.75
C GLN A 391 32.04 -15.57 -64.53
N THR A 392 32.46 -15.70 -63.25
CA THR A 392 33.75 -16.31 -62.92
C THR A 392 33.83 -17.75 -63.41
N ARG A 393 32.76 -18.53 -63.31
CA ARG A 393 32.66 -19.91 -63.81
C ARG A 393 32.75 -19.95 -65.33
N ALA A 394 32.12 -18.99 -66.01
CA ALA A 394 32.24 -18.87 -67.47
C ALA A 394 33.72 -18.52 -67.92
N GLU A 395 34.38 -17.63 -67.17
CA GLU A 395 35.77 -17.28 -67.34
C GLU A 395 36.71 -18.49 -67.07
N ILE A 396 36.46 -19.22 -65.99
CA ILE A 396 37.18 -20.45 -65.66
C ILE A 396 37.04 -21.47 -66.83
N LYS A 397 35.78 -21.67 -67.26
CA LYS A 397 35.55 -22.59 -68.38
C LYS A 397 36.27 -22.16 -69.69
N HIS A 398 36.29 -20.84 -69.91
CA HIS A 398 37.05 -20.28 -71.05
C HIS A 398 38.57 -20.46 -70.85
N LEU A 399 39.07 -20.27 -69.61
CA LEU A 399 40.46 -20.52 -69.24
C LEU A 399 40.81 -22.01 -69.31
N GLU A 400 39.94 -22.91 -68.83
CA GLU A 400 40.08 -24.36 -68.95
C GLU A 400 40.15 -24.80 -70.42
N GLN A 401 39.32 -24.22 -71.28
CA GLN A 401 39.40 -24.47 -72.71
C GLN A 401 40.73 -23.97 -73.30
N ARG A 402 41.23 -22.82 -72.83
CA ARG A 402 42.55 -22.32 -73.23
C ARG A 402 43.71 -23.19 -72.67
N ILE A 403 43.60 -23.68 -71.43
CA ILE A 403 44.57 -24.57 -70.78
C ILE A 403 44.57 -25.93 -71.47
N ALA A 404 43.38 -26.48 -71.79
CA ALA A 404 43.26 -27.72 -72.55
C ALA A 404 43.97 -27.59 -73.95
N ALA A 405 43.84 -26.42 -74.56
CA ALA A 405 44.58 -26.12 -75.81
C ALA A 405 46.07 -25.93 -75.59
N TYR A 406 46.54 -25.61 -74.34
CA TYR A 406 47.97 -25.54 -73.97
C TYR A 406 48.50 -26.83 -73.33
N GLN A 407 47.63 -27.77 -72.85
CA GLN A 407 48.03 -29.03 -72.18
C GLN A 407 48.17 -30.24 -73.07
N GLU A 408 48.19 -30.06 -74.38
CA GLU A 408 48.79 -31.05 -75.24
C GLU A 408 50.32 -31.10 -75.08
N ASP A 409 50.91 -30.24 -74.21
CA ASP A 409 52.37 -30.25 -73.96
C ASP A 409 52.61 -30.08 -72.41
N LYS A 410 52.94 -31.24 -71.79
CA LYS A 410 53.54 -31.49 -70.45
C LYS A 410 52.71 -32.00 -69.33
N GLN A 411 53.07 -33.22 -68.91
CA GLN A 411 52.70 -34.02 -67.74
C GLN A 411 53.37 -33.51 -66.45
N GLN A 412 52.67 -33.51 -65.29
CA GLN A 412 52.83 -34.37 -64.10
C GLN A 412 52.07 -33.79 -62.86
N PRO A 413 51.43 -34.63 -61.97
CA PRO A 413 50.64 -34.19 -60.80
C PRO A 413 51.43 -34.34 -59.50
N GLU A 414 51.32 -33.36 -58.58
CA GLU A 414 51.76 -33.47 -57.18
C GLU A 414 50.74 -34.25 -56.33
N GLN A 415 51.23 -35.24 -55.59
CA GLN A 415 50.46 -36.15 -54.73
C GLN A 415 50.02 -35.51 -53.44
N TRP A 416 48.75 -35.70 -53.13
CA TRP A 416 48.12 -35.30 -51.85
C TRP A 416 48.16 -36.48 -50.85
N ASN A 417 48.95 -36.37 -49.74
CA ASN A 417 49.14 -37.42 -48.74
C ASN A 417 48.08 -37.35 -47.62
N LEU A 418 46.80 -37.44 -47.93
CA LEU A 418 45.76 -37.71 -46.93
C LEU A 418 44.96 -38.92 -47.41
N ASN A 419 44.81 -39.90 -46.49
CA ASN A 419 44.02 -41.08 -46.78
C ASN A 419 42.54 -40.67 -47.03
N PRO A 420 41.98 -40.86 -48.24
CA PRO A 420 40.64 -40.47 -48.61
C PRO A 420 39.55 -41.02 -47.65
N ALA A 421 39.77 -42.18 -47.04
CA ALA A 421 38.88 -42.83 -46.11
C ALA A 421 38.70 -42.01 -44.81
N MET A 422 39.65 -41.19 -44.39
CA MET A 422 39.55 -40.33 -43.23
C MET A 422 38.62 -39.14 -43.49
N VAL A 423 38.75 -38.52 -44.65
CA VAL A 423 37.99 -37.32 -45.01
C VAL A 423 36.51 -37.62 -45.26
N THR A 424 36.21 -38.82 -45.76
CA THR A 424 34.85 -39.28 -46.10
C THR A 424 34.15 -40.00 -44.94
N SER A 425 34.75 -40.09 -43.76
CA SER A 425 34.15 -40.78 -42.60
C SER A 425 32.97 -40.03 -42.04
N ASP A 426 31.94 -40.78 -41.61
CA ASP A 426 30.75 -40.22 -40.98
C ASP A 426 31.07 -39.37 -39.74
N CYS A 427 32.13 -39.70 -39.01
CA CYS A 427 32.62 -38.95 -37.87
C CYS A 427 33.05 -37.53 -38.28
N VAL A 428 33.89 -37.38 -39.30
CA VAL A 428 34.37 -36.09 -39.78
C VAL A 428 33.23 -35.25 -40.35
N PHE A 429 32.32 -35.88 -41.12
CA PHE A 429 31.14 -35.21 -41.65
C PHE A 429 30.21 -34.69 -40.51
N THR A 430 30.01 -35.48 -39.45
CA THR A 430 29.19 -35.08 -38.30
C THR A 430 29.85 -33.95 -37.52
N LEU A 431 31.16 -33.92 -37.34
CA LEU A 431 31.91 -32.83 -36.72
C LEU A 431 31.77 -31.52 -37.52
N HIS A 432 31.90 -31.54 -38.85
CA HIS A 432 31.64 -30.35 -39.67
C HIS A 432 30.20 -29.84 -39.53
N ARG A 433 29.23 -30.75 -39.50
CA ARG A 433 27.82 -30.40 -39.32
C ARG A 433 27.53 -29.78 -37.92
N GLN A 434 28.16 -30.29 -36.86
CA GLN A 434 28.04 -29.69 -35.53
C GLN A 434 28.72 -28.31 -35.48
N ALA A 435 29.91 -28.18 -36.02
CA ALA A 435 30.60 -26.90 -36.13
C ALA A 435 29.75 -25.84 -36.86
N ALA A 436 29.12 -26.21 -37.98
CA ALA A 436 28.22 -25.34 -38.73
C ALA A 436 26.96 -24.94 -37.97
N ARG A 437 26.49 -25.74 -37.00
CA ARG A 437 25.36 -25.44 -36.10
C ARG A 437 25.76 -24.65 -34.88
N GLY A 438 27.04 -24.40 -34.65
CA GLY A 438 27.52 -23.75 -33.43
C GLY A 438 27.56 -24.67 -32.20
N GLU A 439 27.50 -25.98 -32.39
CA GLU A 439 27.44 -26.99 -31.32
C GLU A 439 28.85 -27.54 -31.00
N MET A 440 29.11 -27.85 -29.73
CA MET A 440 30.35 -28.51 -29.31
C MET A 440 30.30 -29.99 -29.66
N ALA A 441 31.47 -30.58 -29.92
CA ALA A 441 31.55 -32.01 -30.16
C ALA A 441 31.28 -32.81 -28.88
N THR A 442 30.51 -33.91 -29.04
CA THR A 442 30.14 -34.81 -27.91
C THR A 442 31.29 -35.78 -27.61
N ASP A 443 31.32 -36.34 -26.39
CA ASP A 443 32.34 -37.31 -25.98
C ASP A 443 32.37 -38.55 -26.88
N SER A 444 31.19 -38.96 -27.37
CA SER A 444 31.11 -40.07 -28.32
C SER A 444 31.79 -39.76 -29.66
N LEU A 445 31.71 -38.54 -30.15
CA LEU A 445 32.38 -38.10 -31.37
C LEU A 445 33.92 -37.99 -31.18
N TRP A 446 34.35 -37.53 -30.00
CA TRP A 446 35.76 -37.52 -29.65
C TRP A 446 36.36 -38.92 -29.58
N GLN A 447 35.61 -39.89 -29.03
CA GLN A 447 36.03 -41.29 -29.05
C GLN A 447 36.11 -41.87 -30.47
N ALA A 448 35.11 -41.57 -31.30
CA ALA A 448 35.11 -41.99 -32.71
C ALA A 448 36.29 -41.36 -33.51
N LEU A 449 36.59 -40.08 -33.26
CA LEU A 449 37.71 -39.40 -33.86
C LEU A 449 39.07 -40.00 -33.42
N ASN A 450 39.21 -40.32 -32.13
CA ASN A 450 40.41 -41.01 -31.64
C ASN A 450 40.61 -42.38 -32.31
N GLN A 451 39.55 -43.17 -32.47
CA GLN A 451 39.60 -44.46 -33.17
C GLN A 451 39.96 -44.30 -34.64
N LEU A 452 39.36 -43.29 -35.31
CA LEU A 452 39.68 -42.98 -36.72
C LEU A 452 41.14 -42.62 -36.91
N MET A 453 41.66 -41.76 -36.02
CA MET A 453 43.08 -41.36 -36.08
C MET A 453 44.05 -42.52 -35.79
N ALA A 454 43.70 -43.34 -34.77
CA ALA A 454 44.53 -44.52 -34.45
C ALA A 454 44.61 -45.53 -35.58
N SER A 455 43.54 -45.71 -36.38
CA SER A 455 43.50 -46.68 -37.47
C SER A 455 44.05 -46.18 -38.80
N HIS A 456 43.94 -44.87 -39.08
CA HIS A 456 44.26 -44.32 -40.39
C HIS A 456 45.46 -43.36 -40.43
N ASP A 457 45.86 -42.81 -39.26
CA ASP A 457 47.05 -41.97 -39.07
C ASP A 457 47.81 -42.32 -37.81
N PRO A 458 48.39 -43.55 -37.73
CA PRO A 458 49.05 -44.04 -36.52
C PRO A 458 50.26 -43.21 -36.11
N HIS A 459 50.94 -42.58 -37.08
CA HIS A 459 52.14 -41.77 -36.86
C HIS A 459 51.78 -40.52 -36.04
N LEU A 460 50.79 -39.75 -36.48
CA LEU A 460 50.31 -38.61 -35.74
C LEU A 460 49.72 -39.07 -34.38
N PHE A 461 48.91 -40.12 -34.34
CA PHE A 461 48.28 -40.62 -33.11
C PHE A 461 49.33 -41.00 -32.07
N ASN A 462 50.40 -41.71 -32.44
CA ASN A 462 51.52 -42.06 -31.56
C ASN A 462 52.27 -40.80 -31.07
N LEU A 463 52.48 -39.81 -31.92
CA LEU A 463 53.06 -38.52 -31.52
C LEU A 463 52.28 -37.85 -30.44
N LEU A 464 50.93 -37.84 -30.57
CA LEU A 464 50.04 -37.21 -29.59
C LEU A 464 49.98 -37.92 -28.22
N ILE A 465 50.20 -39.24 -28.20
CA ILE A 465 50.24 -40.05 -26.97
C ILE A 465 51.58 -39.88 -26.24
N THR A 466 52.69 -39.89 -26.95
CA THR A 466 54.04 -39.83 -26.37
C THR A 466 54.36 -38.51 -25.70
N HIS A 467 53.71 -37.40 -26.09
CA HIS A 467 53.99 -36.07 -25.56
C HIS A 467 53.03 -35.65 -24.37
N ASN A 468 52.32 -36.58 -23.77
CA ASN A 468 51.45 -36.37 -22.59
C ASN A 468 50.54 -35.14 -22.73
N LEU A 469 49.78 -35.10 -23.83
CA LEU A 469 48.81 -34.04 -24.12
C LEU A 469 47.50 -34.29 -23.39
N ASN A 470 46.87 -33.22 -22.92
CA ASN A 470 45.49 -33.31 -22.42
C ASN A 470 44.50 -33.48 -23.59
N ASP A 471 43.25 -33.84 -23.27
CA ASP A 471 42.22 -34.13 -24.27
C ASP A 471 42.00 -32.97 -25.27
N LYS A 472 41.93 -31.73 -24.81
CA LYS A 472 41.75 -30.56 -25.67
C LYS A 472 42.98 -30.34 -26.58
N GLU A 473 44.16 -30.61 -26.08
CA GLU A 473 45.39 -30.51 -26.84
C GLU A 473 45.48 -31.60 -27.94
N ARG A 474 44.99 -32.79 -27.65
CA ARG A 474 44.90 -33.88 -28.64
C ARG A 474 43.86 -33.58 -29.71
N HIS A 475 42.66 -33.18 -29.27
CA HIS A 475 41.55 -32.90 -30.17
C HIS A 475 41.87 -31.78 -31.18
N ILE A 476 42.54 -30.69 -30.76
CA ILE A 476 42.89 -29.62 -31.67
C ILE A 476 43.89 -30.09 -32.73
N CYS A 477 44.87 -30.94 -32.38
CA CYS A 477 45.81 -31.50 -33.33
C CYS A 477 45.15 -32.38 -34.42
N MET A 478 44.22 -33.25 -33.97
CA MET A 478 43.46 -34.13 -34.88
C MET A 478 42.57 -33.34 -35.83
N LEU A 479 41.86 -32.32 -35.33
CA LEU A 479 41.03 -31.46 -36.16
C LEU A 479 41.85 -30.66 -37.19
N ILE A 480 43.07 -30.17 -36.83
CA ILE A 480 43.97 -29.46 -37.76
C ILE A 480 44.48 -30.40 -38.83
N ARG A 481 44.80 -31.64 -38.45
CA ARG A 481 45.20 -32.67 -39.42
C ARG A 481 44.14 -32.90 -40.48
N LEU A 482 42.86 -32.92 -40.04
CA LEU A 482 41.68 -33.07 -40.89
C LEU A 482 41.22 -31.76 -41.55
N ARG A 483 42.05 -30.70 -41.46
CA ARG A 483 41.85 -29.39 -42.11
C ARG A 483 40.62 -28.60 -41.68
N PHE A 484 40.13 -28.80 -40.44
CA PHE A 484 39.10 -27.91 -39.87
C PHE A 484 39.63 -26.47 -39.79
N ILE A 485 38.77 -25.51 -40.11
CA ILE A 485 39.11 -24.09 -40.07
C ILE A 485 39.10 -23.54 -38.64
N PRO A 486 39.79 -22.44 -38.33
CA PRO A 486 39.91 -21.91 -36.97
C PRO A 486 38.57 -21.64 -36.24
N SER A 487 37.54 -21.24 -36.96
CA SER A 487 36.18 -21.04 -36.40
C SER A 487 35.55 -22.37 -35.99
N GLU A 488 35.70 -23.43 -36.77
CA GLU A 488 35.19 -24.76 -36.44
C GLU A 488 35.92 -25.35 -35.22
N LEU A 489 37.25 -25.15 -35.14
CA LEU A 489 38.06 -25.58 -33.99
C LEU A 489 37.52 -24.94 -32.67
N SER A 490 37.27 -23.64 -32.71
CA SER A 490 36.77 -22.91 -31.55
C SER A 490 35.40 -23.44 -31.10
N THR A 491 34.49 -23.67 -32.04
CA THR A 491 33.15 -24.17 -31.82
C THR A 491 33.16 -25.58 -31.23
N LEU A 492 33.83 -26.52 -31.88
CA LEU A 492 33.86 -27.93 -31.48
C LEU A 492 34.50 -28.15 -30.12
N LEU A 493 35.54 -27.37 -29.77
CA LEU A 493 36.27 -27.46 -28.51
C LEU A 493 35.63 -26.60 -27.39
N GLY A 494 34.65 -25.78 -27.69
CA GLY A 494 34.03 -24.87 -26.73
C GLY A 494 34.99 -23.85 -26.14
N ILE A 495 35.90 -23.31 -26.95
CA ILE A 495 36.92 -22.32 -26.53
C ILE A 495 36.84 -21.06 -27.38
N SER A 496 37.30 -19.94 -26.84
CA SER A 496 37.36 -18.70 -27.63
C SER A 496 38.38 -18.81 -28.77
N PRO A 497 38.21 -18.10 -29.92
CA PRO A 497 39.19 -18.08 -31.01
C PRO A 497 40.59 -17.69 -30.56
N GLN A 498 40.71 -16.77 -29.61
CA GLN A 498 42.00 -16.37 -29.05
C GLN A 498 42.64 -17.50 -28.25
N ASN A 499 41.86 -18.25 -27.46
CA ASN A 499 42.36 -19.41 -26.73
C ASN A 499 42.79 -20.53 -27.67
N ALA A 500 42.08 -20.77 -28.78
CA ALA A 500 42.46 -21.72 -29.79
C ALA A 500 43.81 -21.32 -30.47
N THR A 501 44.03 -20.03 -30.71
CA THR A 501 45.28 -19.49 -31.24
C THR A 501 46.43 -19.68 -30.24
N ASN A 502 46.22 -19.30 -28.99
CA ASN A 502 47.23 -19.44 -27.93
C ASN A 502 47.58 -20.92 -27.66
N LEU A 503 46.59 -21.81 -27.75
CA LEU A 503 46.81 -23.26 -27.60
C LEU A 503 47.70 -23.82 -28.70
N ARG A 504 47.46 -23.45 -29.97
CA ARG A 504 48.29 -23.87 -31.10
C ARG A 504 49.73 -23.37 -30.98
N GLN A 505 49.95 -22.13 -30.57
CA GLN A 505 51.29 -21.58 -30.34
C GLN A 505 52.03 -22.34 -29.23
N ARG A 506 51.35 -22.69 -28.13
CA ARG A 506 51.95 -23.50 -27.06
C ARG A 506 52.28 -24.92 -27.52
N LEU A 507 51.38 -25.50 -28.31
CA LEU A 507 51.60 -26.84 -28.87
C LEU A 507 52.75 -26.90 -29.89
N LEU A 508 53.00 -25.81 -30.64
CA LEU A 508 54.15 -25.70 -31.53
C LEU A 508 55.44 -25.87 -30.73
N ILE A 509 55.57 -25.24 -29.60
CA ILE A 509 56.74 -25.37 -28.74
C ILE A 509 56.80 -26.78 -28.10
N LYS A 510 55.61 -27.26 -27.58
CA LYS A 510 55.53 -28.53 -26.86
C LYS A 510 55.84 -29.76 -27.74
N LEU A 511 55.38 -29.79 -29.00
CA LEU A 511 55.48 -30.93 -29.87
C LEU A 511 56.68 -30.86 -30.79
N PHE A 512 57.09 -29.67 -31.22
CA PHE A 512 58.12 -29.51 -32.27
C PHE A 512 59.30 -28.68 -31.80
N ASN A 513 59.32 -28.25 -30.51
CA ASN A 513 60.39 -27.38 -29.99
C ASN A 513 60.71 -26.18 -30.90
N ALA A 514 59.69 -25.63 -31.57
CA ALA A 514 59.80 -24.56 -32.55
C ALA A 514 59.06 -23.29 -32.06
N LYS A 515 59.61 -22.12 -32.41
CA LYS A 515 58.92 -20.82 -32.16
C LYS A 515 58.25 -20.38 -33.47
N GLY A 516 57.02 -19.91 -33.36
CA GLY A 516 56.24 -19.45 -34.50
C GLY A 516 54.81 -19.11 -34.17
N GLY A 517 54.01 -18.84 -35.16
CA GLY A 517 52.57 -18.54 -35.04
C GLY A 517 51.70 -19.81 -35.08
N ALA A 518 50.39 -19.61 -34.96
CA ALA A 518 49.40 -20.70 -35.03
C ALA A 518 49.37 -21.36 -36.41
N ARG A 519 49.72 -20.63 -37.49
CA ARG A 519 49.83 -21.17 -38.86
C ARG A 519 51.02 -22.14 -39.00
N ASP A 520 52.14 -21.77 -38.41
CA ASP A 520 53.35 -22.63 -38.46
C ASP A 520 53.08 -23.96 -37.74
N PHE A 521 52.27 -23.94 -36.71
CA PHE A 521 51.77 -25.13 -36.01
C PHE A 521 50.88 -25.98 -36.92
N ASP A 522 49.90 -25.35 -37.58
CA ASP A 522 48.98 -26.04 -38.48
C ASP A 522 49.71 -26.72 -39.62
N GLU A 523 50.73 -26.07 -40.21
CA GLU A 523 51.58 -26.64 -41.26
C GLU A 523 52.39 -27.84 -40.75
N LYS A 524 52.99 -27.74 -39.56
CA LYS A 524 53.79 -28.84 -38.99
C LYS A 524 52.95 -30.06 -38.65
N ILE A 525 51.72 -29.85 -38.06
CA ILE A 525 50.79 -30.96 -37.77
C ILE A 525 50.32 -31.65 -39.06
N ARG A 526 50.13 -30.88 -40.15
CA ARG A 526 49.71 -31.42 -41.44
C ARG A 526 50.88 -32.18 -42.17
N ALA A 527 52.10 -31.87 -41.81
CA ALA A 527 53.28 -32.47 -42.40
C ALA A 527 53.85 -33.66 -41.57
N VAL A 528 53.18 -34.08 -40.50
CA VAL A 528 53.60 -35.27 -39.74
C VAL A 528 53.41 -36.52 -40.60
N GLU A 529 54.51 -37.21 -40.94
CA GLU A 529 54.56 -38.48 -41.71
C GLU A 529 54.66 -39.67 -40.73
#